data_fb3e79e44a61be76b9c26a71b4b20b98
#
_entry.id   fb3e79e44a61be76b9c26a71b4b20b98
#
_cell.length_a   1.000
_cell.length_b   1.000
_cell.length_c   1.000
_cell.angle_alpha   90.00
_cell.angle_beta   90.00
_cell.angle_gamma   90.00
#
_symmetry.space_group_name_H-M   'P 1'
#
loop_
_entity.id
_entity.type
_entity.pdbx_description
1 polymer ?
#
loop_
_entity_poly.entity_id
_entity_poly.type
_entity_poly.pdbx_seq_one_letter_code
_entity_poly.pdbx_strand_id
1 'polypeptide(L)'
;MSKEAIRQIKETEAQAEQIRLDAAAQARKMIAEAEAQADELRSNVKDDAQKALASDLSAMRKKSEDLTEKNRSAARDDAAVLSQTAVENMK
;
A
#
# COMPACT_ATOMS: atom_id res chain seq x y z
N MET A 1 14.26 -45.84 -45.61
CA MET A 1 14.59 -45.84 -44.17
C MET A 1 14.01 -47.08 -43.53
N SER A 2 14.66 -47.65 -42.56
CA SER A 2 14.16 -48.80 -41.80
C SER A 2 12.92 -48.40 -40.97
N LYS A 3 12.08 -49.38 -40.64
CA LYS A 3 10.96 -49.15 -39.73
C LYS A 3 11.42 -48.64 -38.37
N GLU A 4 12.59 -49.10 -37.91
CA GLU A 4 13.16 -48.68 -36.65
C GLU A 4 13.59 -47.21 -36.67
N ALA A 5 14.19 -46.73 -37.76
CA ALA A 5 14.56 -45.34 -37.92
C ALA A 5 13.33 -44.43 -37.93
N ILE A 6 12.26 -44.84 -38.63
CA ILE A 6 11.00 -44.10 -38.67
C ILE A 6 10.37 -44.02 -37.27
N ARG A 7 10.38 -45.14 -36.53
CA ARG A 7 9.85 -45.19 -35.17
C ARG A 7 10.60 -44.22 -34.23
N GLN A 8 11.95 -44.22 -34.30
CA GLN A 8 12.79 -43.33 -33.51
C GLN A 8 12.52 -41.85 -33.82
N ILE A 9 12.33 -41.54 -35.10
CA ILE A 9 11.98 -40.16 -35.48
C ILE A 9 10.64 -39.74 -34.89
N LYS A 10 9.62 -40.63 -34.98
CA LYS A 10 8.29 -40.33 -34.42
C LYS A 10 8.32 -40.18 -32.90
N GLU A 11 9.09 -41.03 -32.21
CA GLU A 11 9.25 -40.92 -30.75
C GLU A 11 9.94 -39.63 -30.36
N THR A 12 10.98 -39.21 -31.10
CA THR A 12 11.68 -37.96 -30.86
C THR A 12 10.77 -36.76 -31.10
N GLU A 13 9.97 -36.79 -32.18
CA GLU A 13 9.00 -35.74 -32.46
C GLU A 13 7.93 -35.63 -31.35
N ALA A 14 7.44 -36.77 -30.88
CA ALA A 14 6.46 -36.82 -29.78
C ALA A 14 7.04 -36.26 -28.49
N GLN A 15 8.28 -36.62 -28.17
CA GLN A 15 8.98 -36.07 -26.98
C GLN A 15 9.21 -34.58 -27.11
N ALA A 16 9.63 -34.11 -28.29
CA ALA A 16 9.83 -32.68 -28.52
C ALA A 16 8.51 -31.90 -28.37
N GLU A 17 7.42 -32.43 -28.90
CA GLU A 17 6.10 -31.82 -28.74
C GLU A 17 5.65 -31.78 -27.28
N GLN A 18 5.89 -32.86 -26.53
CA GLN A 18 5.57 -32.89 -25.11
C GLN A 18 6.38 -31.86 -24.33
N ILE A 19 7.66 -31.72 -24.61
CA ILE A 19 8.52 -30.71 -24.00
C ILE A 19 7.98 -29.30 -24.30
N ARG A 20 7.60 -29.06 -25.56
CA ARG A 20 7.00 -27.78 -25.96
C ARG A 20 5.73 -27.46 -25.21
N LEU A 21 4.83 -28.44 -25.08
CA LEU A 21 3.56 -28.30 -24.36
C LEU A 21 3.78 -28.05 -22.88
N ASP A 22 4.68 -28.80 -22.27
CA ASP A 22 5.03 -28.63 -20.86
C ASP A 22 5.65 -27.26 -20.58
N ALA A 23 6.55 -26.82 -21.45
CA ALA A 23 7.17 -25.51 -21.34
C ALA A 23 6.13 -24.39 -21.46
N ALA A 24 5.19 -24.53 -22.41
CA ALA A 24 4.11 -23.55 -22.56
C ALA A 24 3.18 -23.51 -21.34
N ALA A 25 2.87 -24.70 -20.79
CA ALA A 25 2.05 -24.79 -19.57
C ALA A 25 2.76 -24.16 -18.37
N GLN A 26 4.06 -24.41 -18.20
CA GLN A 26 4.86 -23.80 -17.14
C GLN A 26 4.93 -22.28 -17.30
N ALA A 27 5.12 -21.79 -18.52
CA ALA A 27 5.17 -20.38 -18.78
C ALA A 27 3.85 -19.69 -18.40
N ARG A 28 2.72 -20.29 -18.78
CA ARG A 28 1.39 -19.76 -18.41
C ARG A 28 1.21 -19.75 -16.89
N LYS A 29 1.64 -20.79 -16.22
CA LYS A 29 1.56 -20.88 -14.75
C LYS A 29 2.40 -19.80 -14.09
N MET A 30 3.63 -19.60 -14.56
CA MET A 30 4.52 -18.56 -14.03
C MET A 30 3.92 -17.16 -14.22
N ILE A 31 3.35 -16.89 -15.38
CA ILE A 31 2.69 -15.62 -15.64
C ILE A 31 1.50 -15.41 -14.71
N ALA A 32 0.65 -16.44 -14.55
CA ALA A 32 -0.51 -16.36 -13.66
C ALA A 32 -0.09 -16.12 -12.21
N GLU A 33 0.95 -16.82 -11.74
CA GLU A 33 1.49 -16.62 -10.39
C GLU A 33 2.08 -15.21 -10.22
N ALA A 34 2.80 -14.72 -11.22
CA ALA A 34 3.37 -13.38 -11.18
C ALA A 34 2.27 -12.31 -11.15
N GLU A 35 1.21 -12.47 -11.94
CA GLU A 35 0.06 -11.57 -11.93
C GLU A 35 -0.65 -11.58 -10.57
N ALA A 36 -0.86 -12.76 -9.99
CA ALA A 36 -1.47 -12.88 -8.67
C ALA A 36 -0.63 -12.21 -7.59
N GLN A 37 0.69 -12.41 -7.62
CA GLN A 37 1.62 -11.75 -6.69
C GLN A 37 1.61 -10.23 -6.86
N ALA A 38 1.57 -9.75 -8.10
CA ALA A 38 1.51 -8.32 -8.39
C ALA A 38 0.21 -7.70 -7.86
N ASP A 39 -0.92 -8.39 -8.02
CA ASP A 39 -2.22 -7.94 -7.50
C ASP A 39 -2.24 -7.89 -5.98
N GLU A 40 -1.68 -8.91 -5.34
CA GLU A 40 -1.54 -8.95 -3.88
C GLU A 40 -0.66 -7.79 -3.38
N LEU A 41 0.46 -7.55 -4.05
CA LEU A 41 1.35 -6.45 -3.71
C LEU A 41 0.67 -5.10 -3.86
N ARG A 42 -0.07 -4.87 -4.95
CA ARG A 42 -0.85 -3.64 -5.14
C ARG A 42 -1.88 -3.44 -4.04
N SER A 43 -2.59 -4.51 -3.66
CA SER A 43 -3.58 -4.47 -2.58
C SER A 43 -2.93 -4.10 -1.25
N ASN A 44 -1.80 -4.74 -0.93
CA ASN A 44 -1.07 -4.48 0.31
C ASN A 44 -0.52 -3.04 0.36
N VAL A 45 0.03 -2.55 -0.74
CA VAL A 45 0.51 -1.16 -0.82
C VAL A 45 -0.63 -0.17 -0.63
N LYS A 46 -1.78 -0.44 -1.24
CA LYS A 46 -2.97 0.40 -1.09
C LYS A 46 -3.44 0.42 0.37
N ASP A 47 -3.53 -0.75 1.01
CA ASP A 47 -3.95 -0.87 2.40
C ASP A 47 -2.98 -0.15 3.34
N ASP A 48 -1.68 -0.33 3.12
CA ASP A 48 -0.64 0.33 3.92
C ASP A 48 -0.70 1.85 3.74
N ALA A 49 -0.90 2.33 2.52
CA ALA A 49 -1.04 3.75 2.25
C ALA A 49 -2.28 4.33 2.92
N GLN A 50 -3.41 3.62 2.91
CA GLN A 50 -4.64 4.06 3.58
C GLN A 50 -4.45 4.13 5.09
N LYS A 51 -3.78 3.13 5.68
CA LYS A 51 -3.47 3.12 7.12
C LYS A 51 -2.53 4.27 7.50
N ALA A 52 -1.49 4.49 6.71
CA ALA A 52 -0.56 5.60 6.93
C ALA A 52 -1.28 6.94 6.85
N LEU A 53 -2.14 7.12 5.85
CA LEU A 53 -2.93 8.34 5.72
C LEU A 53 -3.85 8.56 6.91
N ALA A 54 -4.57 7.52 7.35
CA ALA A 54 -5.46 7.61 8.51
C ALA A 54 -4.68 7.97 9.78
N SER A 55 -3.50 7.37 9.98
CA SER A 55 -2.62 7.67 11.11
C SER A 55 -2.14 9.13 11.07
N ASP A 56 -1.69 9.60 9.91
CA ASP A 56 -1.22 10.97 9.74
C ASP A 56 -2.34 11.98 9.97
N LEU A 57 -3.55 11.72 9.44
CA LEU A 57 -4.70 12.59 9.65
C LEU A 57 -5.10 12.64 11.13
N SER A 58 -5.05 11.52 11.82
CA SER A 58 -5.32 11.46 13.26
C SER A 58 -4.30 12.28 14.06
N ALA A 59 -3.01 12.15 13.73
CA ALA A 59 -1.94 12.90 14.37
C ALA A 59 -2.07 14.41 14.10
N MET A 60 -2.40 14.80 12.88
CA MET A 60 -2.62 16.20 12.51
C MET A 60 -3.82 16.79 13.25
N ARG A 61 -4.91 16.03 13.37
CA ARG A 61 -6.11 16.47 14.10
C ARG A 61 -5.80 16.69 15.57
N LYS A 62 -5.09 15.77 16.20
CA LYS A 62 -4.67 15.91 17.60
C LYS A 62 -3.78 17.14 17.79
N LYS A 63 -2.81 17.34 16.92
CA LYS A 63 -1.93 18.49 16.94
C LYS A 63 -2.71 19.80 16.79
N SER A 64 -3.69 19.83 15.90
CA SER A 64 -4.57 20.98 15.68
C SER A 64 -5.42 21.27 16.92
N GLU A 65 -5.99 20.23 17.54
CA GLU A 65 -6.76 20.36 18.78
C GLU A 65 -5.92 20.90 19.92
N ASP A 66 -4.70 20.38 20.08
CA ASP A 66 -3.76 20.83 21.12
C ASP A 66 -3.38 22.30 20.89
N LEU A 67 -3.13 22.70 19.66
CA LEU A 67 -2.81 24.08 19.32
C LEU A 67 -4.01 25.01 19.58
N THR A 68 -5.20 24.58 19.22
CA THR A 68 -6.45 25.34 19.46
C THR A 68 -6.65 25.55 20.96
N GLU A 69 -6.43 24.51 21.78
CA GLU A 69 -6.56 24.63 23.23
C GLU A 69 -5.50 25.56 23.83
N LYS A 70 -4.27 25.51 23.36
CA LYS A 70 -3.21 26.45 23.76
C LYS A 70 -3.59 27.88 23.45
N ASN A 71 -4.09 28.15 22.25
CA ASN A 71 -4.49 29.49 21.82
C ASN A 71 -5.69 29.99 22.65
N ARG A 72 -6.64 29.09 22.92
CA ARG A 72 -7.81 29.41 23.75
C ARG A 72 -7.43 29.73 25.18
N SER A 73 -6.51 28.96 25.76
CA SER A 73 -5.98 29.21 27.11
C SER A 73 -5.21 30.51 27.18
N ALA A 74 -4.36 30.80 26.18
CA ALA A 74 -3.63 32.06 26.10
C ALA A 74 -4.59 33.26 25.96
N ALA A 75 -5.64 33.13 25.16
CA ALA A 75 -6.64 34.18 25.01
C ALA A 75 -7.41 34.46 26.31
N ARG A 76 -7.71 33.39 27.07
CA ARG A 76 -8.36 33.54 28.39
C ARG A 76 -7.46 34.24 29.38
N ASP A 77 -6.17 33.91 29.40
CA ASP A 77 -5.18 34.54 30.29
C ASP A 77 -5.02 36.03 29.93
N ASP A 78 -4.93 36.37 28.66
CA ASP A 78 -4.84 37.75 28.18
C ASP A 78 -6.10 38.55 28.55
N ALA A 79 -7.29 37.94 28.40
CA ALA A 79 -8.54 38.58 28.77
C ALA A 79 -8.62 38.85 30.27
N ALA A 80 -8.12 37.91 31.09
CA ALA A 80 -8.06 38.09 32.54
C ALA A 80 -7.14 39.25 32.93
N VAL A 81 -5.96 39.32 32.30
CA VAL A 81 -5.01 40.41 32.54
C VAL A 81 -5.62 41.77 32.13
N LEU A 82 -6.26 41.84 30.97
CA LEU A 82 -6.92 43.07 30.49
C LEU A 82 -8.04 43.50 31.44
N SER A 83 -8.84 42.58 31.91
CA SER A 83 -9.92 42.82 32.86
C SER A 83 -9.37 43.38 34.17
N GLN A 84 -8.32 42.81 34.71
CA GLN A 84 -7.70 43.26 35.95
C GLN A 84 -7.09 44.65 35.76
N THR A 85 -6.41 44.90 34.66
CA THR A 85 -5.85 46.25 34.35
C THR A 85 -6.96 47.28 34.28
N ALA A 86 -8.06 46.99 33.65
CA ALA A 86 -9.22 47.87 33.56
C ALA A 86 -9.80 48.18 34.94
N VAL A 87 -9.90 47.22 35.84
CA VAL A 87 -10.38 47.42 37.20
C VAL A 87 -9.41 48.30 38.00
N GLU A 88 -8.11 48.09 37.86
CA GLU A 88 -7.09 48.89 38.54
C GLU A 88 -7.12 50.34 38.08
N ASN A 89 -7.35 50.57 36.77
CA ASN A 89 -7.42 51.94 36.21
C ASN A 89 -8.70 52.67 36.64
N MET A 90 -9.71 51.97 37.10
CA MET A 90 -10.95 52.56 37.61
C MET A 90 -10.84 53.04 39.05
N LYS A 91 -9.83 52.62 39.74
CA LYS A 91 -9.57 53.03 41.13
C LYS A 91 -8.84 54.35 41.13
#